data_ec17d0b29e48a28fbb3ca77491fd4cd6
#
_entry.id   ec17d0b29e48a28fbb3ca77491fd4cd6
#
_cell.length_a   1.000
_cell.length_b   1.000
_cell.length_c   1.000
_cell.angle_alpha   90.00
_cell.angle_beta   90.00
_cell.angle_gamma   90.00
#
_symmetry.space_group_name_H-M   'P 1'
#
loop_
_entity.id
_entity.type
_entity.pdbx_description
1 polymer ?
#
loop_
_entity_poly.entity_id
_entity_poly.type
_entity_poly.pdbx_seq_one_letter_code
_entity_poly.pdbx_strand_id
1 'polypeptide(L)'
;ELYILGDVINATTASEKVVERIRNPRIGELVPQVCKGWWEEQVMMLHGFVPDLEPNPLVEKYGAAGVKALWDSISKETVSWISNLHFAFMEFDCLLVHGSSLSVFEELTPESSPLLLLDRIARSNANRLFCGRSGQTFRYQIKDGSLNSHVLTLDGAEALETFNTSDRLAIGVGNVGGTPNQATYTIYSPNTDIVKFRTVRYGKSKGFGKT
;
A
#
# COMPACT_ATOMS: atom_id res chain seq x y z
N GLU A 1 13.51 8.59 8.16
CA GLU A 1 12.59 9.06 7.12
C GLU A 1 11.17 8.59 7.41
N LEU A 2 10.17 9.23 6.82
CA LEU A 2 8.75 8.91 6.98
C LEU A 2 8.13 8.68 5.60
N TYR A 3 7.52 7.51 5.42
CA TYR A 3 6.81 7.16 4.19
C TYR A 3 5.33 6.94 4.49
N ILE A 4 4.46 7.39 3.59
CA ILE A 4 3.02 7.13 3.60
C ILE A 4 2.70 6.36 2.32
N LEU A 5 2.24 5.14 2.50
CA LEU A 5 2.02 4.21 1.38
C LEU A 5 0.60 4.34 0.81
N GLY A 6 0.23 5.55 0.40
CA GLY A 6 -1.02 5.85 -0.30
C GLY A 6 -2.29 5.89 0.56
N ASP A 7 -3.41 6.06 -0.12
CA ASP A 7 -4.75 6.19 0.47
C ASP A 7 -4.85 7.29 1.54
N VAL A 8 -4.23 8.45 1.26
CA VAL A 8 -4.29 9.65 2.13
C VAL A 8 -5.60 10.42 1.94
N ILE A 9 -6.30 10.16 0.88
CA ILE A 9 -7.62 10.71 0.57
C ILE A 9 -8.68 9.62 0.53
N ASN A 10 -9.93 10.01 0.55
CA ASN A 10 -11.10 9.18 0.31
C ASN A 10 -12.31 10.07 -0.04
N ALA A 11 -13.49 9.47 -0.22
CA ALA A 11 -14.72 10.22 -0.51
C ALA A 11 -15.31 10.93 0.72
N THR A 12 -14.47 11.58 1.54
CA THR A 12 -14.92 12.34 2.72
C THR A 12 -14.37 13.77 2.72
N THR A 13 -15.06 14.66 3.39
CA THR A 13 -14.66 16.06 3.56
C THR A 13 -13.39 16.27 4.38
N ALA A 14 -12.83 15.21 4.97
CA ALA A 14 -11.58 15.26 5.72
C ALA A 14 -10.33 15.23 4.84
N SER A 15 -10.45 14.77 3.60
CA SER A 15 -9.32 14.55 2.68
C SER A 15 -8.44 15.78 2.51
N GLU A 16 -9.01 16.96 2.26
CA GLU A 16 -8.24 18.20 2.10
C GLU A 16 -7.42 18.54 3.35
N LYS A 17 -7.96 18.35 4.56
CA LYS A 17 -7.25 18.61 5.81
C LYS A 17 -6.08 17.64 6.01
N VAL A 18 -6.26 16.39 5.59
CA VAL A 18 -5.19 15.38 5.66
C VAL A 18 -4.08 15.75 4.70
N VAL A 19 -4.40 16.08 3.45
CA VAL A 19 -3.42 16.51 2.45
C VAL A 19 -2.68 17.77 2.90
N GLU A 20 -3.39 18.78 3.40
CA GLU A 20 -2.80 19.99 3.95
C GLU A 20 -1.81 19.67 5.08
N ARG A 21 -2.19 18.77 6.01
CA ARG A 21 -1.35 18.36 7.12
C ARG A 21 -0.08 17.62 6.69
N ILE A 22 -0.18 16.80 5.64
CA ILE A 22 0.95 16.06 5.06
C ILE A 22 1.91 17.01 4.33
N ARG A 23 1.38 17.93 3.55
CA ARG A 23 2.18 18.91 2.78
C ARG A 23 2.86 19.96 3.67
N ASN A 24 2.27 20.24 4.83
CA ASN A 24 2.75 21.28 5.76
C ASN A 24 3.11 20.65 7.13
N PRO A 25 4.19 19.85 7.23
CA PRO A 25 4.66 19.32 8.50
C PRO A 25 5.09 20.48 9.43
N ARG A 26 4.90 20.32 10.72
CA ARG A 26 5.33 21.30 11.71
C ARG A 26 6.85 21.33 11.82
N ILE A 27 7.38 22.43 12.35
CA ILE A 27 8.79 22.56 12.59
C ILE A 27 9.29 21.42 13.52
N GLY A 28 10.32 20.71 13.07
CA GLY A 28 10.89 19.55 13.79
C GLY A 28 10.22 18.20 13.51
N GLU A 29 9.16 18.16 12.71
CA GLU A 29 8.58 16.90 12.23
C GLU A 29 9.29 16.41 10.95
N LEU A 30 9.21 15.09 10.71
CA LEU A 30 9.68 14.51 9.47
C LEU A 30 8.77 14.94 8.31
N VAL A 31 9.36 15.30 7.18
CA VAL A 31 8.63 15.55 5.94
C VAL A 31 8.23 14.20 5.34
N PRO A 32 6.93 13.93 5.18
CA PRO A 32 6.49 12.66 4.64
C PRO A 32 6.79 12.54 3.14
N GLN A 33 7.25 11.38 2.71
CA GLN A 33 7.25 10.96 1.31
C GLN A 33 5.99 10.12 1.08
N VAL A 34 5.21 10.46 0.07
CA VAL A 34 3.88 9.86 -0.18
C VAL A 34 3.88 9.18 -1.54
N CYS A 35 3.47 7.93 -1.61
CA CYS A 35 3.18 7.28 -2.89
C CYS A 35 1.67 7.23 -3.17
N LYS A 36 1.30 6.99 -4.42
CA LYS A 36 -0.10 6.81 -4.83
C LYS A 36 -0.69 5.55 -4.21
N GLY A 37 -1.94 5.66 -3.75
CA GLY A 37 -2.76 4.55 -3.35
C GLY A 37 -3.96 4.33 -4.28
N TRP A 38 -4.89 3.50 -3.85
CA TRP A 38 -6.09 3.19 -4.61
C TRP A 38 -6.98 4.42 -4.82
N TRP A 39 -7.16 5.23 -3.78
CA TRP A 39 -8.00 6.42 -3.85
C TRP A 39 -7.37 7.52 -4.73
N GLU A 40 -6.05 7.70 -4.66
CA GLU A 40 -5.33 8.65 -5.51
C GLU A 40 -5.48 8.26 -6.99
N GLU A 41 -5.39 6.95 -7.30
CA GLU A 41 -5.60 6.46 -8.67
C GLU A 41 -7.03 6.67 -9.16
N GLN A 42 -8.05 6.50 -8.28
CA GLN A 42 -9.43 6.82 -8.63
C GLN A 42 -9.61 8.30 -8.97
N VAL A 43 -8.98 9.21 -8.25
CA VAL A 43 -8.99 10.65 -8.57
C VAL A 43 -8.34 10.91 -9.91
N MET A 44 -7.21 10.24 -10.21
CA MET A 44 -6.51 10.39 -11.49
C MET A 44 -7.38 9.92 -12.66
N MET A 45 -8.12 8.81 -12.52
CA MET A 45 -9.09 8.34 -13.50
C MET A 45 -10.23 9.34 -13.71
N LEU A 46 -10.86 9.79 -12.63
CA LEU A 46 -11.96 10.75 -12.70
C LEU A 46 -11.58 12.05 -13.40
N HIS A 47 -10.34 12.50 -13.24
CA HIS A 47 -9.84 13.73 -13.87
C HIS A 47 -9.15 13.50 -15.23
N GLY A 48 -9.20 12.28 -15.79
CA GLY A 48 -8.69 11.94 -17.11
C GLY A 48 -7.17 11.94 -17.24
N PHE A 49 -6.43 11.84 -16.13
CA PHE A 49 -4.97 11.72 -16.15
C PHE A 49 -4.49 10.32 -16.51
N VAL A 50 -5.31 9.31 -16.22
CA VAL A 50 -5.07 7.91 -16.59
C VAL A 50 -6.36 7.35 -17.21
N PRO A 51 -6.27 6.33 -18.08
CA PRO A 51 -7.46 5.69 -18.67
C PRO A 51 -8.35 5.09 -17.58
N ASP A 52 -9.67 5.21 -17.80
CA ASP A 52 -10.64 4.50 -16.98
C ASP A 52 -10.49 2.98 -17.15
N LEU A 53 -10.68 2.26 -16.05
CA LEU A 53 -10.81 0.82 -16.07
C LEU A 53 -12.27 0.43 -16.39
N GLU A 54 -12.43 -0.59 -17.20
CA GLU A 54 -13.74 -1.18 -17.50
C GLU A 54 -13.76 -2.65 -16.99
N PRO A 55 -14.55 -2.97 -15.97
CA PRO A 55 -15.45 -2.10 -15.20
C PRO A 55 -14.73 -1.14 -14.25
N ASN A 56 -15.32 0.04 -13.98
CA ASN A 56 -14.72 1.04 -13.11
C ASN A 56 -14.86 0.62 -11.64
N PRO A 57 -13.74 0.40 -10.90
CA PRO A 57 -13.76 -0.15 -9.54
C PRO A 57 -14.46 0.76 -8.52
N LEU A 58 -14.40 2.08 -8.72
CA LEU A 58 -15.06 3.05 -7.85
C LEU A 58 -16.57 2.98 -8.01
N VAL A 59 -17.07 2.88 -9.26
CA VAL A 59 -18.49 2.76 -9.57
C VAL A 59 -19.03 1.45 -9.03
N GLU A 60 -18.33 0.33 -9.24
CA GLU A 60 -18.73 -0.98 -8.73
C GLU A 60 -18.86 -1.00 -7.19
N LYS A 61 -17.90 -0.41 -6.51
CA LYS A 61 -17.84 -0.49 -5.04
C LYS A 61 -18.72 0.54 -4.34
N TYR A 62 -18.84 1.76 -4.90
CA TYR A 62 -19.48 2.89 -4.22
C TYR A 62 -20.63 3.52 -5.00
N GLY A 63 -20.89 3.08 -6.24
CA GLY A 63 -21.91 3.64 -7.11
C GLY A 63 -21.68 5.09 -7.52
N ALA A 64 -22.63 5.66 -8.28
CA ALA A 64 -22.54 7.05 -8.75
C ALA A 64 -22.45 8.08 -7.60
N ALA A 65 -23.06 7.79 -6.45
CA ALA A 65 -22.99 8.67 -5.28
C ALA A 65 -21.57 8.74 -4.71
N GLY A 66 -20.83 7.63 -4.69
CA GLY A 66 -19.44 7.59 -4.26
C GLY A 66 -18.51 8.34 -5.22
N VAL A 67 -18.73 8.19 -6.54
CA VAL A 67 -18.01 8.95 -7.57
C VAL A 67 -18.21 10.46 -7.35
N LYS A 68 -19.47 10.89 -7.19
CA LYS A 68 -19.79 12.29 -6.94
C LYS A 68 -19.16 12.80 -5.63
N ALA A 69 -19.25 12.03 -4.56
CA ALA A 69 -18.68 12.39 -3.27
C ALA A 69 -17.15 12.57 -3.35
N LEU A 70 -16.45 11.70 -4.07
CA LEU A 70 -15.01 11.83 -4.29
C LEU A 70 -14.70 13.08 -5.12
N TRP A 71 -15.43 13.30 -6.21
CA TRP A 71 -15.26 14.50 -7.05
C TRP A 71 -15.44 15.79 -6.26
N ASP A 72 -16.51 15.88 -5.48
CA ASP A 72 -16.86 17.09 -4.70
C ASP A 72 -15.89 17.32 -3.51
N SER A 73 -15.21 16.28 -3.03
CA SER A 73 -14.36 16.35 -1.84
C SER A 73 -12.92 16.78 -2.10
N ILE A 74 -12.49 16.83 -3.38
CA ILE A 74 -11.09 17.04 -3.75
C ILE A 74 -10.96 18.30 -4.60
N SER A 75 -10.09 19.21 -4.17
CA SER A 75 -9.79 20.45 -4.90
C SER A 75 -8.86 20.20 -6.09
N LYS A 76 -8.88 21.12 -7.08
CA LYS A 76 -7.96 21.08 -8.22
C LYS A 76 -6.49 21.14 -7.79
N GLU A 77 -6.20 21.82 -6.69
CA GLU A 77 -4.85 21.90 -6.15
C GLU A 77 -4.40 20.54 -5.61
N THR A 78 -5.29 19.84 -4.88
CA THR A 78 -5.03 18.49 -4.40
C THR A 78 -4.92 17.49 -5.55
N VAL A 79 -5.74 17.59 -6.61
CA VAL A 79 -5.57 16.78 -7.83
C VAL A 79 -4.20 16.99 -8.46
N SER A 80 -3.76 18.25 -8.59
CA SER A 80 -2.42 18.57 -9.11
C SER A 80 -1.30 18.00 -8.24
N TRP A 81 -1.46 18.03 -6.92
CA TRP A 81 -0.50 17.39 -6.00
C TRP A 81 -0.46 15.87 -6.18
N ILE A 82 -1.63 15.22 -6.24
CA ILE A 82 -1.76 13.77 -6.47
C ILE A 82 -1.10 13.35 -7.77
N SER A 83 -1.25 14.14 -8.85
CA SER A 83 -0.67 13.81 -10.15
C SER A 83 0.86 13.71 -10.12
N ASN A 84 1.50 14.38 -9.18
CA ASN A 84 2.95 14.38 -8.99
C ASN A 84 3.45 13.32 -7.98
N LEU A 85 2.57 12.56 -7.34
CA LEU A 85 3.00 11.50 -6.44
C LEU A 85 3.64 10.35 -7.22
N HIS A 86 4.65 9.74 -6.61
CA HIS A 86 5.27 8.54 -7.16
C HIS A 86 4.39 7.31 -6.98
N PHE A 87 4.57 6.31 -7.83
CA PHE A 87 3.95 5.00 -7.66
C PHE A 87 4.52 4.25 -6.45
N ALA A 88 5.82 4.32 -6.27
CA ALA A 88 6.56 3.62 -5.21
C ALA A 88 7.87 4.34 -4.91
N PHE A 89 8.51 3.95 -3.81
CA PHE A 89 9.88 4.34 -3.48
C PHE A 89 10.77 3.10 -3.42
N MET A 90 12.01 3.26 -3.88
CA MET A 90 13.05 2.25 -3.72
C MET A 90 14.10 2.82 -2.78
N GLU A 91 14.21 2.23 -1.60
CA GLU A 91 15.18 2.63 -0.58
C GLU A 91 16.09 1.44 -0.22
N PHE A 92 17.36 1.56 -0.56
CA PHE A 92 18.30 0.44 -0.47
C PHE A 92 17.80 -0.76 -1.29
N ASP A 93 17.45 -1.87 -0.63
CA ASP A 93 16.89 -3.08 -1.22
C ASP A 93 15.39 -3.27 -0.85
N CYS A 94 14.73 -2.17 -0.45
CA CYS A 94 13.33 -2.15 -0.02
C CYS A 94 12.47 -1.45 -1.06
N LEU A 95 11.42 -2.12 -1.54
CA LEU A 95 10.33 -1.51 -2.29
C LEU A 95 9.24 -1.07 -1.31
N LEU A 96 8.88 0.21 -1.32
CA LEU A 96 7.79 0.78 -0.55
C LEU A 96 6.68 1.18 -1.51
N VAL A 97 5.51 0.55 -1.40
CA VAL A 97 4.42 0.69 -2.37
C VAL A 97 3.06 0.53 -1.68
N HIS A 98 2.01 1.09 -2.28
CA HIS A 98 0.65 0.90 -1.73
C HIS A 98 0.18 -0.55 -1.88
N GLY A 99 0.10 -1.05 -3.09
CA GLY A 99 -0.36 -2.41 -3.42
C GLY A 99 0.80 -3.37 -3.60
N SER A 100 1.21 -3.56 -4.86
CA SER A 100 2.35 -4.41 -5.22
C SER A 100 3.29 -3.70 -6.20
N SER A 101 4.35 -4.38 -6.62
CA SER A 101 5.26 -3.87 -7.66
C SER A 101 4.59 -3.70 -9.04
N LEU A 102 3.37 -4.19 -9.23
CA LEU A 102 2.65 -4.10 -10.50
C LEU A 102 1.48 -3.11 -10.46
N SER A 103 0.80 -2.99 -9.31
CA SER A 103 -0.45 -2.24 -9.27
C SER A 103 -0.80 -1.77 -7.85
N VAL A 104 -1.37 -0.58 -7.75
CA VAL A 104 -1.99 -0.09 -6.51
C VAL A 104 -3.29 -0.85 -6.17
N PHE A 105 -3.86 -1.55 -7.14
CA PHE A 105 -5.10 -2.33 -6.97
C PHE A 105 -4.87 -3.71 -6.36
N GLU A 106 -3.68 -4.26 -6.47
CA GLU A 106 -3.36 -5.58 -5.96
C GLU A 106 -3.20 -5.55 -4.44
N GLU A 107 -3.95 -6.40 -3.75
CA GLU A 107 -3.92 -6.51 -2.30
C GLU A 107 -3.06 -7.70 -1.87
N LEU A 108 -1.96 -7.42 -1.20
CA LEU A 108 -1.08 -8.43 -0.60
C LEU A 108 -1.44 -8.60 0.88
N THR A 109 -1.66 -9.85 1.28
CA THR A 109 -2.10 -10.24 2.62
C THR A 109 -1.25 -11.39 3.16
N PRO A 110 -1.38 -11.74 4.45
CA PRO A 110 -0.73 -12.94 4.99
C PRO A 110 -1.12 -14.24 4.28
N GLU A 111 -2.32 -14.27 3.67
CA GLU A 111 -2.88 -15.41 2.95
C GLU A 111 -2.44 -15.46 1.47
N SER A 112 -1.76 -14.41 0.99
CA SER A 112 -1.21 -14.39 -0.37
C SER A 112 -0.23 -15.54 -0.59
N SER A 113 -0.27 -16.16 -1.78
CA SER A 113 0.61 -17.30 -2.05
C SER A 113 2.08 -16.89 -1.99
N PRO A 114 2.97 -17.76 -1.48
CA PRO A 114 4.41 -17.49 -1.44
C PRO A 114 5.02 -17.13 -2.79
N LEU A 115 4.55 -17.79 -3.85
CA LEU A 115 5.00 -17.55 -5.23
C LEU A 115 4.60 -16.16 -5.73
N LEU A 116 3.38 -15.71 -5.39
CA LEU A 116 2.94 -14.36 -5.70
C LEU A 116 3.82 -13.32 -5.01
N LEU A 117 4.04 -13.46 -3.71
CA LEU A 117 4.88 -12.55 -2.95
C LEU A 117 6.32 -12.52 -3.50
N LEU A 118 6.88 -13.68 -3.81
CA LEU A 118 8.22 -13.80 -4.39
C LEU A 118 8.31 -13.08 -5.75
N ASP A 119 7.34 -13.31 -6.65
CA ASP A 119 7.29 -12.65 -7.95
C ASP A 119 7.24 -11.12 -7.80
N ARG A 120 6.39 -10.61 -6.90
CA ARG A 120 6.24 -9.17 -6.70
C ARG A 120 7.50 -8.51 -6.14
N ILE A 121 8.24 -9.19 -5.28
CA ILE A 121 9.51 -8.71 -4.74
C ILE A 121 10.60 -8.79 -5.83
N ALA A 122 10.71 -9.92 -6.53
CA ALA A 122 11.75 -10.15 -7.53
C ALA A 122 11.69 -9.17 -8.71
N ARG A 123 10.48 -8.81 -9.16
CA ARG A 123 10.28 -7.86 -10.28
C ARG A 123 10.88 -6.48 -10.03
N SER A 124 10.97 -6.05 -8.80
CA SER A 124 11.56 -4.76 -8.42
C SER A 124 13.04 -4.85 -8.08
N ASN A 125 13.65 -6.03 -8.20
CA ASN A 125 15.01 -6.29 -7.74
C ASN A 125 15.24 -5.92 -6.27
N ALA A 126 14.18 -5.99 -5.46
CA ALA A 126 14.21 -5.76 -4.02
C ALA A 126 14.41 -7.08 -3.27
N ASN A 127 14.81 -6.98 -2.00
CA ASN A 127 14.78 -8.09 -1.05
C ASN A 127 13.61 -7.95 -0.07
N ARG A 128 13.09 -6.73 0.07
CA ARG A 128 11.98 -6.42 0.98
C ARG A 128 10.92 -5.62 0.27
N LEU A 129 9.66 -5.97 0.53
CA LEU A 129 8.51 -5.25 0.00
C LEU A 129 7.63 -4.81 1.17
N PHE A 130 7.38 -3.51 1.26
CA PHE A 130 6.45 -2.90 2.20
C PHE A 130 5.19 -2.48 1.46
N CYS A 131 4.01 -2.99 1.90
CA CYS A 131 2.74 -2.72 1.25
C CYS A 131 1.68 -2.23 2.24
N GLY A 132 0.81 -1.34 1.79
CA GLY A 132 -0.21 -0.68 2.61
C GLY A 132 -1.66 -1.08 2.29
N ARG A 133 -1.94 -1.59 1.09
CA ARG A 133 -3.28 -1.78 0.53
C ARG A 133 -4.24 -2.59 1.41
N SER A 134 -3.78 -3.69 2.01
CA SER A 134 -4.60 -4.52 2.89
C SER A 134 -4.94 -3.85 4.23
N GLY A 135 -4.21 -2.83 4.62
CA GLY A 135 -4.32 -2.22 5.94
C GLY A 135 -3.89 -3.12 7.10
N GLN A 136 -3.38 -4.31 6.82
CA GLN A 136 -2.96 -5.29 7.81
C GLN A 136 -1.49 -5.12 8.18
N THR A 137 -1.15 -5.46 9.42
CA THR A 137 0.25 -5.62 9.83
C THR A 137 0.63 -7.09 9.72
N PHE A 138 1.59 -7.41 8.88
CA PHE A 138 2.13 -8.76 8.76
C PHE A 138 3.60 -8.75 8.37
N ARG A 139 4.27 -9.84 8.65
CA ARG A 139 5.63 -10.12 8.19
C ARG A 139 5.65 -11.52 7.60
N TYR A 140 5.86 -11.62 6.30
CA TYR A 140 5.97 -12.88 5.58
C TYR A 140 7.40 -13.07 5.09
N GLN A 141 8.07 -14.09 5.58
CA GLN A 141 9.46 -14.38 5.21
C GLN A 141 9.51 -15.59 4.28
N ILE A 142 10.11 -15.40 3.12
CA ILE A 142 10.49 -16.46 2.20
C ILE A 142 11.98 -16.69 2.43
N LYS A 143 12.32 -17.86 2.95
CA LYS A 143 13.71 -18.21 3.23
C LYS A 143 14.44 -18.65 1.97
N ASP A 144 15.75 -18.51 2.04
CA ASP A 144 16.67 -19.01 1.01
C ASP A 144 16.43 -20.50 0.74
N GLY A 145 16.40 -20.88 -0.53
CA GLY A 145 16.10 -22.24 -0.93
C GLY A 145 15.91 -22.39 -2.44
N SER A 146 15.42 -23.54 -2.84
CA SER A 146 15.06 -23.84 -4.23
C SER A 146 13.60 -24.21 -4.35
N LEU A 147 12.93 -23.67 -5.37
CA LEU A 147 11.61 -24.07 -5.81
C LEU A 147 11.75 -24.93 -7.05
N ASN A 148 11.21 -26.15 -7.00
CA ASN A 148 11.17 -27.05 -8.14
C ASN A 148 9.76 -27.01 -8.74
N SER A 149 9.65 -26.73 -10.02
CA SER A 149 8.39 -26.89 -10.74
C SER A 149 8.54 -27.94 -11.84
N HIS A 150 7.52 -28.81 -11.94
CA HIS A 150 7.37 -29.73 -13.06
C HIS A 150 6.52 -29.05 -14.11
N VAL A 151 7.11 -28.77 -15.27
CA VAL A 151 6.41 -28.19 -16.41
C VAL A 151 6.19 -29.30 -17.44
N LEU A 152 4.93 -29.54 -17.78
CA LEU A 152 4.56 -30.39 -18.89
C LEU A 152 4.47 -29.50 -20.15
N THR A 153 5.35 -29.72 -21.10
CA THR A 153 5.33 -28.99 -22.36
C THR A 153 4.24 -29.55 -23.30
N LEU A 154 3.83 -28.75 -24.29
CA LEU A 154 2.74 -29.12 -25.22
C LEU A 154 3.05 -30.38 -26.04
N ASP A 155 4.30 -30.76 -26.20
CA ASP A 155 4.76 -32.00 -26.82
C ASP A 155 4.84 -33.19 -25.87
N GLY A 156 4.44 -32.99 -24.60
CA GLY A 156 4.42 -34.05 -23.57
C GLY A 156 5.77 -34.31 -22.90
N ALA A 157 6.76 -33.48 -23.14
CA ALA A 157 8.01 -33.57 -22.40
C ALA A 157 7.89 -32.98 -21.00
N GLU A 158 8.45 -33.66 -20.00
CA GLU A 158 8.55 -33.14 -18.65
C GLU A 158 9.88 -32.38 -18.48
N ALA A 159 9.79 -31.12 -18.09
CA ALA A 159 10.94 -30.33 -17.69
C ALA A 159 10.89 -30.01 -16.19
N LEU A 160 11.98 -30.23 -15.49
CA LEU A 160 12.17 -29.78 -14.12
C LEU A 160 12.86 -28.43 -14.14
N GLU A 161 12.14 -27.39 -13.75
CA GLU A 161 12.71 -26.07 -13.56
C GLU A 161 13.00 -25.85 -12.08
N THR A 162 14.23 -25.49 -11.77
CA THR A 162 14.68 -25.15 -10.42
C THR A 162 14.96 -23.66 -10.31
N PHE A 163 14.22 -22.97 -9.46
CA PHE A 163 14.43 -21.57 -9.16
C PHE A 163 15.09 -21.44 -7.79
N ASN A 164 16.28 -20.87 -7.75
CA ASN A 164 16.92 -20.51 -6.49
C ASN A 164 16.35 -19.18 -5.99
N THR A 165 15.94 -19.16 -4.72
CA THR A 165 15.44 -17.95 -4.06
C THR A 165 16.42 -17.53 -2.98
N SER A 166 16.73 -16.25 -2.89
CA SER A 166 17.36 -15.65 -1.72
C SER A 166 16.31 -15.22 -0.68
N ASP A 167 16.74 -14.91 0.53
CA ASP A 167 15.84 -14.42 1.57
C ASP A 167 15.07 -13.19 1.08
N ARG A 168 13.75 -13.28 1.16
CA ARG A 168 12.80 -12.22 0.80
C ARG A 168 11.83 -11.96 1.93
N LEU A 169 11.37 -10.72 2.03
CA LEU A 169 10.47 -10.31 3.09
C LEU A 169 9.34 -9.43 2.54
N ALA A 170 8.10 -9.85 2.75
CA ALA A 170 6.92 -9.02 2.53
C ALA A 170 6.38 -8.52 3.86
N ILE A 171 6.05 -7.22 3.93
CA ILE A 171 5.65 -6.55 5.16
C ILE A 171 4.41 -5.72 4.87
N GLY A 172 3.29 -6.06 5.53
CA GLY A 172 2.13 -5.19 5.60
C GLY A 172 2.34 -4.14 6.69
N VAL A 173 2.23 -2.86 6.33
CA VAL A 173 2.62 -1.77 7.23
C VAL A 173 1.53 -1.35 8.22
N GLY A 174 0.31 -1.84 8.04
CA GLY A 174 -0.83 -1.47 8.87
C GLY A 174 -1.63 -0.30 8.29
N ASN A 175 -2.45 0.33 9.13
CA ASN A 175 -3.45 1.29 8.74
C ASN A 175 -3.59 2.41 9.79
N VAL A 176 -3.52 3.66 9.36
CA VAL A 176 -3.63 4.82 10.26
C VAL A 176 -5.07 5.26 10.46
N GLY A 177 -5.95 5.07 9.47
CA GLY A 177 -7.31 5.63 9.46
C GLY A 177 -8.45 4.62 9.33
N GLY A 178 -8.18 3.34 9.02
CA GLY A 178 -9.23 2.36 8.71
C GLY A 178 -9.90 1.72 9.92
N THR A 179 -9.30 1.82 11.10
CA THR A 179 -9.87 1.29 12.33
C THR A 179 -10.22 2.45 13.29
N PRO A 180 -11.46 2.57 13.73
CA PRO A 180 -11.84 3.64 14.65
C PRO A 180 -11.00 3.64 15.94
N ASN A 181 -10.53 4.82 16.34
CA ASN A 181 -9.74 5.04 17.56
C ASN A 181 -8.40 4.28 17.64
N GLN A 182 -7.94 3.77 16.53
CA GLN A 182 -6.67 3.04 16.46
C GLN A 182 -5.94 3.35 15.16
N ALA A 183 -4.64 3.58 15.27
CA ALA A 183 -3.72 3.68 14.14
C ALA A 183 -2.59 2.65 14.31
N THR A 184 -2.22 2.00 13.21
CA THR A 184 -1.06 1.11 13.18
C THR A 184 -0.03 1.63 12.18
N TYR A 185 1.24 1.50 12.52
CA TYR A 185 2.34 1.85 11.65
C TYR A 185 3.55 0.94 11.91
N THR A 186 4.46 0.94 10.96
CA THR A 186 5.66 0.08 11.00
C THR A 186 6.92 0.93 11.13
N ILE A 187 7.83 0.50 11.99
CA ILE A 187 9.19 1.01 12.08
C ILE A 187 10.13 -0.07 11.56
N TYR A 188 10.97 0.29 10.62
CA TYR A 188 12.00 -0.60 10.07
C TYR A 188 13.39 -0.03 10.30
N SER A 189 14.33 -0.89 10.69
CA SER A 189 15.74 -0.57 10.90
C SER A 189 16.59 -1.34 9.88
N PRO A 190 17.05 -0.70 8.78
CA PRO A 190 17.79 -1.40 7.71
C PRO A 190 19.06 -2.09 8.20
N ASN A 191 19.79 -1.46 9.13
CA ASN A 191 21.05 -2.00 9.66
C ASN A 191 20.90 -3.30 10.45
N THR A 192 19.72 -3.57 11.00
CA THR A 192 19.46 -4.74 11.86
C THR A 192 18.37 -5.66 11.31
N ASP A 193 17.76 -5.28 10.19
CA ASP A 193 16.59 -5.95 9.59
C ASP A 193 15.41 -6.16 10.55
N ILE A 194 15.28 -5.26 11.53
CA ILE A 194 14.22 -5.34 12.54
C ILE A 194 12.99 -4.56 12.08
N VAL A 195 11.87 -5.27 11.99
CA VAL A 195 10.53 -4.73 11.75
C VAL A 195 9.79 -4.66 13.08
N LYS A 196 9.25 -3.48 13.42
CA LYS A 196 8.45 -3.27 14.63
C LYS A 196 7.10 -2.67 14.25
N PHE A 197 6.02 -3.38 14.54
CA PHE A 197 4.67 -2.86 14.44
C PHE A 197 4.31 -2.07 15.69
N ARG A 198 3.67 -0.92 15.48
CA ARG A 198 3.22 -0.03 16.55
C ARG A 198 1.74 0.25 16.41
N THR A 199 1.04 0.27 17.53
CA THR A 199 -0.36 0.64 17.62
C THR A 199 -0.51 1.84 18.52
N VAL A 200 -1.18 2.89 18.02
CA VAL A 200 -1.55 4.08 18.79
C VAL A 200 -3.06 4.10 18.92
N ARG A 201 -3.53 4.23 20.15
CA ARG A 201 -4.94 4.48 20.43
C ARG A 201 -5.18 5.97 20.58
N TYR A 202 -6.22 6.49 19.94
CA TYR A 202 -6.58 7.90 19.96
C TYR A 202 -8.08 8.07 20.18
N GLY A 203 -8.50 9.30 20.51
CA GLY A 203 -9.89 9.60 20.87
C GLY A 203 -10.17 9.40 22.35
N LYS A 204 -11.23 10.06 22.85
CA LYS A 204 -11.67 9.89 24.23
C LYS A 204 -12.35 8.52 24.33
N SER A 205 -11.85 7.63 25.18
CA SER A 205 -12.65 6.52 25.67
C SER A 205 -13.84 7.16 26.41
N LYS A 206 -15.06 7.02 25.90
CA LYS A 206 -16.25 7.27 26.72
C LYS A 206 -16.18 6.23 27.83
N GLY A 207 -15.68 6.65 28.99
CA GLY A 207 -15.80 5.84 30.20
C GLY A 207 -17.30 5.60 30.38
N PHE A 208 -17.74 4.36 30.27
CA PHE A 208 -19.04 3.96 30.78
C PHE A 208 -18.97 4.18 32.28
N GLY A 209 -19.57 5.31 32.75
CA GLY A 209 -19.89 5.49 34.14
C GLY A 209 -20.77 4.34 34.56
N LYS A 210 -20.27 3.50 35.44
CA LYS A 210 -21.15 2.59 36.23
C LYS A 210 -22.08 3.48 37.06
N THR A 211 -23.31 3.50 36.71
CA THR A 211 -24.43 3.80 37.65
C THR A 211 -24.82 2.53 38.34
#